data_fac9b113dbf418e37b64c4b9452901ef
#
_entry.id   fac9b113dbf418e37b64c4b9452901ef
#
_cell.length_a   1.000
_cell.length_b   1.000
_cell.length_c   1.000
_cell.angle_alpha   90.00
_cell.angle_beta   90.00
_cell.angle_gamma   90.00
#
_symmetry.space_group_name_H-M   'P 1'
#
loop_
_entity.id
_entity.type
_entity.pdbx_description
1 polymer ?
#
loop_
_entity_poly.entity_id
_entity_poly.type
_entity_poly.pdbx_seq_one_letter_code
_entity_poly.pdbx_strand_id
1 'polypeptide(L)'
;MLETKRVSVIQLVQAGQDRSQLVAKVLADLPEWFGLPDSTQEYIDQASDRVCFQAGEGWGFVTLQETSPVCLEIHCMGVLKAHQGQGLGRQLMLAAEHYAISRGYHYLQVKTVAPGHYEAYDATNAFYQACGYEAIEIFPDLWDEWNPCLLRLKYLKTN
;
A
#
# COMPACT_ATOMS: atom_id res chain seq x y z
N MET A 1 37.90 5.68 -3.01
CA MET A 1 36.87 4.66 -2.97
C MET A 1 35.60 5.21 -3.56
N LEU A 2 35.17 4.65 -4.66
CA LEU A 2 33.97 5.10 -5.34
C LEU A 2 32.75 4.62 -4.55
N GLU A 3 32.04 5.58 -3.95
CA GLU A 3 30.72 5.26 -3.41
C GLU A 3 29.80 4.93 -4.60
N THR A 4 29.47 3.65 -4.73
CA THR A 4 28.39 3.27 -5.62
C THR A 4 27.10 3.92 -5.10
N LYS A 5 26.60 4.90 -5.82
CA LYS A 5 25.27 5.41 -5.59
C LYS A 5 24.31 4.21 -5.64
N ARG A 6 23.73 3.87 -4.50
CA ARG A 6 22.65 2.89 -4.48
C ARG A 6 21.48 3.48 -5.25
N VAL A 7 21.20 2.93 -6.43
CA VAL A 7 19.98 3.24 -7.13
C VAL A 7 18.83 2.82 -6.22
N SER A 8 17.91 3.75 -5.94
CA SER A 8 16.75 3.41 -5.14
C SER A 8 16.00 2.26 -5.80
N VAL A 9 15.69 1.21 -5.00
CA VAL A 9 14.88 0.09 -5.45
C VAL A 9 13.45 0.53 -5.76
N ILE A 10 13.02 1.65 -5.16
CA ILE A 10 11.66 2.17 -5.31
C ILE A 10 11.65 3.27 -6.37
N GLN A 11 10.78 3.12 -7.37
CA GLN A 11 10.64 4.06 -8.47
C GLN A 11 9.18 4.43 -8.72
N LEU A 12 8.95 5.70 -9.05
CA LEU A 12 7.63 6.17 -9.49
C LEU A 12 7.32 5.56 -10.85
N VAL A 13 6.13 4.97 -10.99
CA VAL A 13 5.65 4.43 -12.25
C VAL A 13 4.85 5.51 -12.99
N GLN A 14 5.14 5.71 -14.28
CA GLN A 14 4.42 6.68 -15.10
C GLN A 14 2.93 6.33 -15.19
N ALA A 15 2.09 7.35 -15.34
CA ALA A 15 0.65 7.18 -15.45
C ALA A 15 0.28 6.31 -16.67
N GLY A 16 -0.78 5.54 -16.51
CA GLY A 16 -1.36 4.77 -17.62
C GLY A 16 -1.38 3.27 -17.35
N GLN A 17 -1.44 2.52 -18.46
CA GLN A 17 -1.70 1.08 -18.47
C GLN A 17 -0.60 0.27 -17.76
N ASP A 18 0.63 0.76 -17.72
CA ASP A 18 1.74 0.07 -17.06
C ASP A 18 1.46 -0.11 -15.55
N ARG A 19 0.79 0.85 -14.92
CA ARG A 19 0.38 0.76 -13.52
C ARG A 19 -0.61 -0.37 -13.30
N SER A 20 -1.62 -0.47 -14.17
CA SER A 20 -2.65 -1.52 -14.08
C SER A 20 -2.05 -2.91 -14.31
N GLN A 21 -1.13 -3.04 -15.25
CA GLN A 21 -0.45 -4.31 -15.52
C GLN A 21 0.41 -4.75 -14.32
N LEU A 22 1.12 -3.81 -13.70
CA LEU A 22 1.92 -4.08 -12.51
C LEU A 22 1.04 -4.56 -11.35
N VAL A 23 -0.06 -3.85 -11.10
CA VAL A 23 -1.00 -4.20 -10.03
C VAL A 23 -1.60 -5.58 -10.29
N ALA A 24 -2.07 -5.84 -11.51
CA ALA A 24 -2.64 -7.14 -11.88
C ALA A 24 -1.66 -8.29 -11.63
N LYS A 25 -0.41 -8.12 -12.04
CA LYS A 25 0.63 -9.13 -11.85
C LYS A 25 0.86 -9.46 -10.38
N VAL A 26 0.99 -8.44 -9.55
CA VAL A 26 1.28 -8.63 -8.13
C VAL A 26 0.07 -9.22 -7.40
N LEU A 27 -1.14 -8.70 -7.65
CA LEU A 27 -2.34 -9.19 -6.97
C LEU A 27 -2.66 -10.63 -7.32
N ALA A 28 -2.36 -11.08 -8.55
CA ALA A 28 -2.55 -12.47 -8.96
C ALA A 28 -1.72 -13.45 -8.12
N ASP A 29 -0.60 -13.00 -7.57
CA ASP A 29 0.29 -13.80 -6.72
C ASP A 29 -0.16 -13.81 -5.24
N LEU A 30 -1.17 -13.02 -4.88
CA LEU A 30 -1.58 -12.78 -3.49
C LEU A 30 -3.07 -13.09 -3.25
N PRO A 31 -3.56 -14.30 -3.62
CA PRO A 31 -4.99 -14.59 -3.46
C PRO A 31 -5.46 -14.62 -2.01
N GLU A 32 -4.57 -14.80 -1.04
CA GLU A 32 -4.91 -14.80 0.39
C GLU A 32 -5.41 -13.43 0.86
N TRP A 33 -4.98 -12.34 0.21
CA TRP A 33 -5.41 -10.97 0.51
C TRP A 33 -6.43 -10.44 -0.51
N PHE A 34 -6.35 -10.91 -1.74
CA PHE A 34 -7.12 -10.38 -2.88
C PHE A 34 -7.93 -11.49 -3.53
N GLY A 35 -8.71 -12.21 -2.72
CA GLY A 35 -9.50 -13.35 -3.17
C GLY A 35 -10.87 -13.01 -3.75
N LEU A 36 -11.30 -11.73 -3.68
CA LEU A 36 -12.58 -11.29 -4.24
C LEU A 36 -12.36 -10.69 -5.63
N PRO A 37 -12.81 -11.39 -6.72
CA PRO A 37 -12.47 -10.97 -8.08
C PRO A 37 -12.90 -9.55 -8.42
N ASP A 38 -14.09 -9.12 -7.99
CA ASP A 38 -14.61 -7.79 -8.32
C ASP A 38 -13.78 -6.69 -7.64
N SER A 39 -13.44 -6.86 -6.35
CA SER A 39 -12.61 -5.89 -5.63
C SER A 39 -11.20 -5.84 -6.22
N THR A 40 -10.63 -6.98 -6.58
CA THR A 40 -9.32 -7.06 -7.20
C THR A 40 -9.31 -6.34 -8.55
N GLN A 41 -10.34 -6.54 -9.37
CA GLN A 41 -10.46 -5.87 -10.67
C GLN A 41 -10.57 -4.36 -10.51
N GLU A 42 -11.28 -3.88 -9.48
CA GLU A 42 -11.37 -2.45 -9.17
C GLU A 42 -10.00 -1.85 -8.89
N TYR A 43 -9.17 -2.50 -8.06
CA TYR A 43 -7.81 -2.03 -7.80
C TYR A 43 -6.98 -1.93 -9.07
N ILE A 44 -7.10 -2.93 -9.95
CA ILE A 44 -6.39 -2.97 -11.24
C ILE A 44 -6.83 -1.81 -12.14
N ASP A 45 -8.14 -1.63 -12.29
CA ASP A 45 -8.71 -0.60 -13.15
C ASP A 45 -8.39 0.81 -12.66
N GLN A 46 -8.45 1.03 -11.36
CA GLN A 46 -8.18 2.33 -10.76
C GLN A 46 -6.70 2.69 -10.71
N ALA A 47 -5.81 1.71 -10.81
CA ALA A 47 -4.36 1.93 -10.68
C ALA A 47 -3.82 2.91 -11.72
N SER A 48 -4.38 2.93 -12.93
CA SER A 48 -3.91 3.82 -14.01
C SER A 48 -3.98 5.30 -13.62
N ASP A 49 -4.94 5.68 -12.77
CA ASP A 49 -5.20 7.06 -12.34
C ASP A 49 -4.65 7.37 -10.94
N ARG A 50 -3.98 6.42 -10.30
CA ARG A 50 -3.43 6.57 -8.95
C ARG A 50 -1.91 6.73 -9.03
N VAL A 51 -1.36 7.54 -8.12
CA VAL A 51 0.10 7.58 -7.93
C VAL A 51 0.56 6.18 -7.57
N CYS A 52 1.60 5.70 -8.25
CA CYS A 52 2.08 4.34 -8.08
C CYS A 52 3.61 4.30 -7.99
N PHE A 53 4.12 3.63 -6.98
CA PHE A 53 5.55 3.31 -6.86
C PHE A 53 5.72 1.81 -7.01
N GLN A 54 6.82 1.39 -7.63
CA GLN A 54 7.20 -0.02 -7.72
C GLN A 54 8.51 -0.29 -7.00
N ALA A 55 8.66 -1.50 -6.50
CA ALA A 55 9.90 -2.02 -5.96
C ALA A 55 10.57 -2.90 -7.02
N GLY A 56 11.86 -2.61 -7.31
CA GLY A 56 12.61 -3.36 -8.31
C GLY A 56 11.93 -3.38 -9.67
N GLU A 57 12.00 -4.51 -10.34
CA GLU A 57 11.38 -4.71 -11.66
C GLU A 57 9.99 -5.37 -11.53
N GLY A 58 9.07 -4.67 -10.86
CA GLY A 58 7.72 -5.16 -10.65
C GLY A 58 7.61 -6.22 -9.55
N TRP A 59 8.46 -6.16 -8.54
CA TRP A 59 8.44 -7.08 -7.40
C TRP A 59 7.37 -6.70 -6.36
N GLY A 60 6.90 -5.48 -6.40
CA GLY A 60 5.89 -4.97 -5.51
C GLY A 60 5.48 -3.56 -5.92
N PHE A 61 4.39 -3.10 -5.34
CA PHE A 61 3.85 -1.78 -5.64
C PHE A 61 3.11 -1.19 -4.45
N VAL A 62 2.91 0.12 -4.49
CA VAL A 62 1.96 0.84 -3.65
C VAL A 62 1.26 1.88 -4.51
N THR A 63 -0.07 1.96 -4.40
CA THR A 63 -0.87 3.01 -5.04
C THR A 63 -1.46 3.92 -3.99
N LEU A 64 -1.57 5.21 -4.31
CA LEU A 64 -2.00 6.25 -3.38
C LEU A 64 -3.19 7.01 -3.95
N GLN A 65 -4.08 7.46 -3.05
CA GLN A 65 -5.19 8.35 -3.42
C GLN A 65 -5.40 9.39 -2.33
N GLU A 66 -5.88 10.56 -2.73
CA GLU A 66 -6.25 11.60 -1.77
C GLU A 66 -7.62 11.30 -1.17
N THR A 67 -7.74 11.37 0.16
CA THR A 67 -9.03 11.25 0.86
C THR A 67 -9.51 12.60 1.37
N SER A 68 -8.58 13.54 1.61
CA SER A 68 -8.89 14.91 1.98
C SER A 68 -7.69 15.79 1.65
N PRO A 69 -7.81 17.14 1.70
CA PRO A 69 -6.67 18.02 1.44
C PRO A 69 -5.46 17.80 2.35
N VAL A 70 -5.62 17.12 3.48
CA VAL A 70 -4.54 16.88 4.44
C VAL A 70 -4.13 15.41 4.55
N CYS A 71 -4.83 14.50 3.86
CA CYS A 71 -4.61 13.05 4.02
C CYS A 71 -4.52 12.33 2.67
N LEU A 72 -3.43 11.56 2.51
CA LEU A 72 -3.34 10.53 1.46
C LEU A 72 -3.66 9.17 2.05
N GLU A 73 -4.12 8.26 1.20
CA GLU A 73 -4.40 6.88 1.57
C GLU A 73 -3.54 5.91 0.76
N ILE A 74 -3.02 4.89 1.43
CA ILE A 74 -2.51 3.69 0.77
C ILE A 74 -3.73 2.99 0.18
N HIS A 75 -3.96 3.15 -1.12
CA HIS A 75 -5.12 2.59 -1.80
C HIS A 75 -5.00 1.08 -1.95
N CYS A 76 -3.82 0.63 -2.38
CA CYS A 76 -3.49 -0.79 -2.49
C CYS A 76 -1.99 -0.97 -2.41
N MET A 77 -1.52 -2.09 -1.89
CA MET A 77 -0.11 -2.45 -1.96
C MET A 77 0.06 -3.96 -1.92
N GLY A 78 1.16 -4.43 -2.47
CA GLY A 78 1.51 -5.83 -2.43
C GLY A 78 2.95 -6.04 -2.83
N VAL A 79 3.53 -7.15 -2.37
CA VAL A 79 4.88 -7.61 -2.74
C VAL A 79 4.77 -9.07 -3.15
N LEU A 80 5.34 -9.43 -4.30
CA LEU A 80 5.38 -10.82 -4.77
C LEU A 80 5.94 -11.73 -3.67
N LYS A 81 5.36 -12.90 -3.50
CA LYS A 81 5.79 -13.85 -2.45
C LYS A 81 7.28 -14.16 -2.51
N ALA A 82 7.84 -14.29 -3.72
CA ALA A 82 9.27 -14.56 -3.92
C ALA A 82 10.17 -13.43 -3.39
N HIS A 83 9.64 -12.24 -3.19
CA HIS A 83 10.40 -11.06 -2.76
C HIS A 83 9.97 -10.54 -1.38
N GLN A 84 9.10 -11.25 -0.69
CA GLN A 84 8.72 -10.92 0.69
C GLN A 84 9.86 -11.22 1.67
N GLY A 85 9.86 -10.52 2.80
CA GLY A 85 10.87 -10.72 3.84
C GLY A 85 12.21 -10.02 3.56
N GLN A 86 12.27 -9.15 2.55
CA GLN A 86 13.48 -8.41 2.16
C GLN A 86 13.39 -6.91 2.47
N GLY A 87 12.35 -6.48 3.17
CA GLY A 87 12.15 -5.08 3.53
C GLY A 87 11.54 -4.22 2.43
N LEU A 88 11.07 -4.80 1.32
CA LEU A 88 10.50 -4.02 0.20
C LEU A 88 9.19 -3.33 0.59
N GLY A 89 8.34 -4.00 1.36
CA GLY A 89 7.10 -3.39 1.84
C GLY A 89 7.37 -2.13 2.64
N ARG A 90 8.34 -2.18 3.56
CA ARG A 90 8.73 -1.01 4.35
C ARG A 90 9.29 0.11 3.47
N GLN A 91 10.09 -0.22 2.45
CA GLN A 91 10.63 0.77 1.52
C GLN A 91 9.52 1.42 0.70
N LEU A 92 8.51 0.66 0.28
CA LEU A 92 7.33 1.19 -0.41
C LEU A 92 6.56 2.16 0.50
N MET A 93 6.38 1.81 1.77
CA MET A 93 5.72 2.69 2.74
C MET A 93 6.51 3.99 2.94
N LEU A 94 7.84 3.91 3.03
CA LEU A 94 8.68 5.11 3.16
C LEU A 94 8.59 6.00 1.92
N ALA A 95 8.56 5.43 0.72
CA ALA A 95 8.38 6.19 -0.51
C ALA A 95 7.02 6.90 -0.53
N ALA A 96 5.96 6.23 -0.09
CA ALA A 96 4.64 6.83 0.03
C ALA A 96 4.64 8.00 1.03
N GLU A 97 5.31 7.85 2.17
CA GLU A 97 5.41 8.90 3.19
C GLU A 97 6.18 10.10 2.67
N HIS A 98 7.32 9.88 2.01
CA HIS A 98 8.11 10.96 1.42
C HIS A 98 7.31 11.71 0.35
N TYR A 99 6.59 10.98 -0.49
CA TYR A 99 5.72 11.59 -1.49
C TYR A 99 4.64 12.45 -0.83
N ALA A 100 3.95 11.92 0.18
CA ALA A 100 2.90 12.63 0.89
C ALA A 100 3.43 13.93 1.53
N ILE A 101 4.57 13.85 2.20
CA ILE A 101 5.23 15.03 2.80
C ILE A 101 5.57 16.06 1.73
N SER A 102 6.15 15.63 0.61
CA SER A 102 6.56 16.53 -0.48
C SER A 102 5.37 17.26 -1.11
N ARG A 103 4.17 16.69 -1.00
CA ARG A 103 2.91 17.27 -1.53
C ARG A 103 2.11 18.03 -0.49
N GLY A 104 2.63 18.16 0.75
CA GLY A 104 1.99 18.94 1.80
C GLY A 104 0.92 18.21 2.59
N TYR A 105 0.80 16.90 2.46
CA TYR A 105 -0.14 16.12 3.28
C TYR A 105 0.41 15.95 4.69
N HIS A 106 -0.50 15.97 5.67
CA HIS A 106 -0.15 15.81 7.09
C HIS A 106 -0.27 14.36 7.55
N TYR A 107 -1.10 13.57 6.88
CA TYR A 107 -1.43 12.21 7.30
C TYR A 107 -1.36 11.24 6.14
N LEU A 108 -1.01 10.01 6.46
CA LEU A 108 -1.16 8.87 5.55
C LEU A 108 -2.00 7.82 6.28
N GLN A 109 -3.02 7.31 5.61
CA GLN A 109 -3.91 6.31 6.19
C GLN A 109 -3.93 5.04 5.35
N VAL A 110 -4.37 3.95 5.97
CA VAL A 110 -4.63 2.69 5.27
C VAL A 110 -5.86 2.03 5.89
N LYS A 111 -6.68 1.42 5.05
CA LYS A 111 -7.79 0.57 5.49
C LYS A 111 -7.43 -0.88 5.26
N THR A 112 -7.66 -1.72 6.24
CA THR A 112 -7.33 -3.15 6.19
C THR A 112 -8.39 -3.94 6.94
N VAL A 113 -8.46 -5.25 6.71
CA VAL A 113 -9.35 -6.10 7.50
C VAL A 113 -8.86 -6.12 8.95
N ALA A 114 -9.79 -5.93 9.90
CA ALA A 114 -9.46 -5.90 11.33
C ALA A 114 -8.81 -7.22 11.77
N PRO A 115 -7.90 -7.18 12.78
CA PRO A 115 -7.25 -8.39 13.29
C PRO A 115 -8.25 -9.41 13.85
N GLY A 116 -7.85 -10.68 13.82
CA GLY A 116 -8.62 -11.77 14.43
C GLY A 116 -9.57 -12.48 13.48
N HIS A 117 -9.59 -12.13 12.18
CA HIS A 117 -10.47 -12.75 11.18
C HIS A 117 -9.71 -13.64 10.19
N TYR A 118 -8.52 -13.21 9.74
CA TYR A 118 -7.70 -13.95 8.79
C TYR A 118 -6.24 -13.85 9.19
N GLU A 119 -5.53 -14.96 9.17
CA GLU A 119 -4.11 -15.00 9.54
C GLU A 119 -3.27 -14.07 8.66
N ALA A 120 -3.56 -14.03 7.35
CA ALA A 120 -2.84 -13.16 6.41
C ALA A 120 -2.99 -11.69 6.78
N TYR A 121 -4.19 -11.27 7.20
CA TYR A 121 -4.41 -9.88 7.62
C TYR A 121 -3.88 -9.57 9.01
N ASP A 122 -3.75 -10.57 9.88
CA ASP A 122 -3.10 -10.39 11.18
C ASP A 122 -1.63 -10.00 10.98
N ALA A 123 -0.93 -10.66 10.06
CA ALA A 123 0.44 -10.31 9.68
C ALA A 123 0.52 -8.91 9.06
N THR A 124 -0.43 -8.57 8.20
CA THR A 124 -0.52 -7.25 7.57
C THR A 124 -0.72 -6.14 8.61
N ASN A 125 -1.60 -6.36 9.59
CA ASN A 125 -1.83 -5.42 10.67
C ASN A 125 -0.56 -5.21 11.52
N ALA A 126 0.17 -6.28 11.81
CA ALA A 126 1.43 -6.20 12.54
C ALA A 126 2.47 -5.38 11.75
N PHE A 127 2.51 -5.56 10.43
CA PHE A 127 3.38 -4.79 9.54
C PHE A 127 3.05 -3.28 9.58
N TYR A 128 1.77 -2.91 9.44
CA TYR A 128 1.37 -1.51 9.48
C TYR A 128 1.66 -0.88 10.85
N GLN A 129 1.41 -1.63 11.91
CA GLN A 129 1.71 -1.14 13.27
C GLN A 129 3.20 -0.89 13.45
N ALA A 130 4.05 -1.79 12.96
CA ALA A 130 5.50 -1.64 13.00
C ALA A 130 5.98 -0.43 12.19
N CYS A 131 5.25 -0.06 11.13
CA CYS A 131 5.52 1.13 10.33
C CYS A 131 5.01 2.42 10.96
N GLY A 132 4.34 2.35 12.11
CA GLY A 132 3.85 3.52 12.86
C GLY A 132 2.42 3.93 12.54
N TYR A 133 1.61 3.05 11.96
CA TYR A 133 0.21 3.31 11.63
C TYR A 133 -0.69 2.81 12.76
N GLU A 134 -1.21 3.77 13.54
CA GLU A 134 -2.04 3.47 14.70
C GLU A 134 -3.45 3.06 14.29
N ALA A 135 -4.03 2.11 15.04
CA ALA A 135 -5.42 1.71 14.88
C ALA A 135 -6.31 2.84 15.40
N ILE A 136 -7.21 3.34 14.56
CA ILE A 136 -8.07 4.48 14.91
C ILE A 136 -9.51 4.04 15.15
N GLU A 137 -10.11 3.34 14.18
CA GLU A 137 -11.52 3.01 14.25
C GLU A 137 -11.83 1.79 13.39
N ILE A 138 -12.78 0.96 13.86
CA ILE A 138 -13.30 -0.17 13.10
C ILE A 138 -14.66 0.23 12.54
N PHE A 139 -14.83 0.04 11.23
CA PHE A 139 -16.10 0.23 10.53
C PHE A 139 -16.64 -1.16 10.17
N PRO A 140 -17.55 -1.72 10.97
CA PRO A 140 -17.95 -3.12 10.79
C PRO A 140 -18.74 -3.39 9.50
N ASP A 141 -19.42 -2.38 8.98
CA ASP A 141 -20.30 -2.53 7.84
C ASP A 141 -19.84 -1.79 6.57
N LEU A 142 -18.60 -1.26 6.56
CA LEU A 142 -18.11 -0.48 5.42
C LEU A 142 -17.94 -1.35 4.17
N TRP A 143 -17.41 -2.56 4.34
CA TRP A 143 -17.18 -3.52 3.24
C TRP A 143 -18.27 -4.57 3.19
N ASP A 144 -18.23 -5.51 4.14
CA ASP A 144 -19.26 -6.54 4.31
C ASP A 144 -19.19 -7.08 5.75
N GLU A 145 -20.16 -7.91 6.12
CA GLU A 145 -20.28 -8.41 7.50
C GLU A 145 -19.14 -9.32 7.94
N TRP A 146 -18.41 -9.96 6.98
CA TRP A 146 -17.30 -10.86 7.29
C TRP A 146 -15.94 -10.13 7.32
N ASN A 147 -15.87 -8.90 6.80
CA ASN A 147 -14.63 -8.16 6.66
C ASN A 147 -14.75 -6.78 7.32
N PRO A 148 -14.70 -6.72 8.67
CA PRO A 148 -14.68 -5.42 9.35
C PRO A 148 -13.47 -4.60 8.92
N CYS A 149 -13.67 -3.34 8.61
CA CYS A 149 -12.62 -2.45 8.14
C CYS A 149 -11.98 -1.73 9.31
N LEU A 150 -10.66 -1.90 9.47
CA LEU A 150 -9.87 -1.12 10.42
C LEU A 150 -9.17 0.02 9.68
N LEU A 151 -9.40 1.25 10.13
CA LEU A 151 -8.66 2.42 9.69
C LEU A 151 -7.42 2.58 10.56
N ARG A 152 -6.25 2.66 9.91
CA ARG A 152 -4.97 2.97 10.56
C ARG A 152 -4.44 4.28 10.01
N LEU A 153 -3.81 5.09 10.86
CA LEU A 153 -3.38 6.43 10.54
C LEU A 153 -1.98 6.71 11.07
N LYS A 154 -1.18 7.40 10.27
CA LYS A 154 0.12 7.90 10.69
C LYS A 154 0.20 9.41 10.46
N TYR A 155 0.59 10.15 11.50
CA TYR A 155 0.93 11.57 11.37
C TYR A 155 2.32 11.69 10.75
N LEU A 156 2.41 12.49 9.68
CA LEU A 156 3.66 12.69 8.94
C LEU A 156 4.35 13.94 9.49
N LYS A 157 5.56 13.76 10.02
CA LYS A 157 6.35 14.89 10.50
C LYS A 157 6.95 15.61 9.31
N THR A 158 6.57 16.87 9.15
CA THR A 158 7.23 17.78 8.21
C THR A 158 8.37 18.48 8.95
N ASN A 159 9.56 18.39 8.39
CA ASN A 159 10.68 19.19 8.88
C ASN A 159 10.61 20.60 8.32
#